data_550bf66b7ae28b891433545214899c56
#
_entry.id   550bf66b7ae28b891433545214899c56
#
_cell.length_a   1.000
_cell.length_b   1.000
_cell.length_c   1.000
_cell.angle_alpha   90.00
_cell.angle_beta   90.00
_cell.angle_gamma   90.00
#
_symmetry.space_group_name_H-M   'P 1'
#
loop_
_entity.id
_entity.type
_entity.pdbx_description
1 polymer ?
#
loop_
_entity_poly.entity_id
_entity_poly.type
_entity_poly.pdbx_seq_one_letter_code
_entity_poly.pdbx_strand_id
1 'polypeptide(L)'
;METIHLKINGLDVSAPAGSTILEAAHQAGIRIPTLCYLKEINEIGACRMCVVEVKGARNLVAACVHPIGEGMEVYTNTPKLIESRKKTLQLLLSNHDKKCLSCVRSGNCELQQLCREYGVDDENYYEGVMNHYEPDTSAAHMIRDNNKCILCRRCVAVCEKVQGIGVIGANNRGFDTVIGSAFERGLGETSCVSCGQCIAVCPTGALYEKDYTNQILEAIADPDKYVVVQTAPSVRAGLGEEFGYPMGIDVEGKMAAALRRIGFDKVFDTDWAADLTIMEEATELLDRIKNGGVLPLITSCSPGWIKYCEHYFPDMTENLSSCKSPQQMFGAMLKTYFAEKEGIDPKKIVSVSVMPCTAKKFEIGRDDQAAAGVPDVDIAITTRELARLIRRCGIDFTMLPEEGFDDPMGESTGAGVIFGATGGVMEAALRTAVEVLTGEELGKLEFEDVRGTEGIKEASYQVAGMEVNVAVASGLGNARTLLERVKSGEANYHFIEIMGCPGGCVNGGGQPQVSADVRNFTDVAGIRAQALYRNDEGKKIRKSHENPAIKKLYEEYLGEPGSHKAHETLHTSYVKRKVN
;
A
#
# COMPACT_ATOMS: atom_id res chain seq x y z
N MET A 1 -22.93 -1.81 26.05
CA MET A 1 -21.62 -1.90 26.70
C MET A 1 -21.66 -1.04 27.95
N GLU A 2 -21.04 -1.51 29.03
CA GLU A 2 -20.92 -0.74 30.28
C GLU A 2 -20.07 0.50 30.00
N THR A 3 -20.48 1.64 30.57
CA THR A 3 -19.78 2.92 30.42
C THR A 3 -19.08 3.26 31.72
N ILE A 4 -17.80 3.59 31.67
CA ILE A 4 -16.95 3.99 32.79
C ILE A 4 -16.85 5.51 32.83
N HIS A 5 -17.01 6.08 34.02
CA HIS A 5 -16.88 7.52 34.27
C HIS A 5 -15.57 7.82 34.99
N LEU A 6 -14.80 8.79 34.46
CA LEU A 6 -13.50 9.17 34.99
C LEU A 6 -13.27 10.68 34.80
N LYS A 7 -12.20 11.20 35.40
CA LYS A 7 -11.77 12.58 35.17
C LYS A 7 -10.41 12.59 34.49
N ILE A 8 -10.28 13.39 33.41
CA ILE A 8 -9.00 13.64 32.76
C ILE A 8 -8.73 15.13 32.76
N ASN A 9 -7.64 15.57 33.42
CA ASN A 9 -7.31 16.98 33.65
C ASN A 9 -8.48 17.80 34.27
N GLY A 10 -9.27 17.18 35.13
CA GLY A 10 -10.43 17.78 35.76
C GLY A 10 -11.72 17.76 34.94
N LEU A 11 -11.67 17.33 33.67
CA LEU A 11 -12.85 17.17 32.82
C LEU A 11 -13.51 15.80 33.09
N ASP A 12 -14.82 15.78 33.20
CA ASP A 12 -15.61 14.55 33.28
C ASP A 12 -15.65 13.89 31.89
N VAL A 13 -15.20 12.63 31.83
CA VAL A 13 -15.09 11.83 30.62
C VAL A 13 -15.81 10.51 30.83
N SER A 14 -16.51 10.06 29.79
CA SER A 14 -17.18 8.75 29.78
C SER A 14 -16.70 7.96 28.57
N ALA A 15 -16.30 6.71 28.79
CA ALA A 15 -15.84 5.83 27.72
C ALA A 15 -16.30 4.38 27.96
N PRO A 16 -16.37 3.52 26.92
CA PRO A 16 -16.73 2.12 27.06
C PRO A 16 -15.77 1.37 28.01
N ALA A 17 -16.33 0.46 28.82
CA ALA A 17 -15.50 -0.43 29.65
C ALA A 17 -14.50 -1.21 28.77
N GLY A 18 -13.27 -1.34 29.24
CA GLY A 18 -12.17 -1.96 28.50
C GLY A 18 -11.35 -0.99 27.65
N SER A 19 -11.81 0.26 27.45
CA SER A 19 -10.99 1.28 26.79
C SER A 19 -9.73 1.58 27.61
N THR A 20 -8.66 1.99 26.93
CA THR A 20 -7.44 2.49 27.55
C THR A 20 -7.59 3.97 27.93
N ILE A 21 -6.73 4.46 28.83
CA ILE A 21 -6.67 5.91 29.15
C ILE A 21 -6.39 6.72 27.88
N LEU A 22 -5.56 6.21 26.96
CA LEU A 22 -5.25 6.87 25.69
C LEU A 22 -6.51 7.07 24.83
N GLU A 23 -7.34 6.04 24.71
CA GLU A 23 -8.58 6.08 23.93
C GLU A 23 -9.61 7.01 24.56
N ALA A 24 -9.79 6.93 25.88
CA ALA A 24 -10.69 7.84 26.61
C ALA A 24 -10.25 9.32 26.50
N ALA A 25 -8.95 9.58 26.57
CA ALA A 25 -8.38 10.91 26.39
C ALA A 25 -8.61 11.43 24.95
N HIS A 26 -8.40 10.59 23.93
CA HIS A 26 -8.64 10.95 22.55
C HIS A 26 -10.13 11.33 22.31
N GLN A 27 -11.08 10.54 22.82
CA GLN A 27 -12.51 10.84 22.73
C GLN A 27 -12.87 12.19 23.37
N ALA A 28 -12.13 12.60 24.42
CA ALA A 28 -12.28 13.89 25.09
C ALA A 28 -11.49 15.04 24.42
N GLY A 29 -10.89 14.82 23.25
CA GLY A 29 -10.07 15.81 22.54
C GLY A 29 -8.71 16.08 23.20
N ILE A 30 -8.24 15.18 24.08
CA ILE A 30 -6.96 15.31 24.77
C ILE A 30 -5.92 14.42 24.10
N ARG A 31 -4.88 15.04 23.53
CA ARG A 31 -3.77 14.31 22.89
C ARG A 31 -2.78 13.84 23.94
N ILE A 32 -2.49 12.55 23.95
CA ILE A 32 -1.36 11.93 24.69
C ILE A 32 -0.35 11.41 23.67
N PRO A 33 0.93 11.85 23.70
CA PRO A 33 1.90 11.48 22.67
C PRO A 33 2.28 10.01 22.75
N THR A 34 2.50 9.38 21.58
CA THR A 34 2.96 7.99 21.47
C THR A 34 4.08 7.86 20.44
N LEU A 35 4.91 6.80 20.53
CA LEU A 35 5.88 6.42 19.50
C LEU A 35 5.83 4.92 19.15
N CYS A 36 5.39 4.07 20.07
CA CYS A 36 5.31 2.63 19.81
C CYS A 36 3.87 2.14 19.54
N TYR A 37 2.86 2.86 20.01
CA TYR A 37 1.47 2.41 19.96
C TYR A 37 0.92 2.38 18.53
N LEU A 38 0.31 1.27 18.17
CA LEU A 38 -0.61 1.10 17.06
C LEU A 38 -1.79 0.29 17.57
N LYS A 39 -2.98 0.87 17.49
CA LYS A 39 -4.21 0.27 18.01
C LYS A 39 -4.41 -1.13 17.43
N GLU A 40 -4.70 -2.11 18.30
CA GLU A 40 -4.93 -3.53 17.98
C GLU A 40 -3.71 -4.26 17.39
N ILE A 41 -2.67 -3.55 16.98
CA ILE A 41 -1.49 -4.13 16.32
C ILE A 41 -0.29 -4.19 17.28
N ASN A 42 0.09 -3.06 17.88
CA ASN A 42 1.29 -2.94 18.71
C ASN A 42 1.04 -2.17 20.01
N GLU A 43 0.48 -2.84 21.00
CA GLU A 43 0.10 -2.31 22.31
C GLU A 43 1.05 -2.79 23.41
N ILE A 44 2.32 -2.41 23.30
CA ILE A 44 3.40 -2.95 24.15
C ILE A 44 3.87 -1.97 25.26
N GLY A 45 3.44 -0.72 25.24
CA GLY A 45 3.79 0.30 26.24
C GLY A 45 5.30 0.59 26.38
N ALA A 46 6.13 0.26 25.36
CA ALA A 46 7.59 0.25 25.46
C ALA A 46 8.25 1.61 25.47
N CYS A 47 7.78 2.56 24.63
CA CYS A 47 8.45 3.86 24.46
C CYS A 47 8.29 4.83 25.63
N ARG A 48 7.30 4.63 26.49
CA ARG A 48 6.98 5.47 27.67
C ARG A 48 6.65 6.94 27.37
N MET A 49 6.43 7.29 26.11
CA MET A 49 5.98 8.66 25.74
C MET A 49 4.57 8.97 26.26
N CYS A 50 3.71 7.96 26.34
CA CYS A 50 2.32 8.08 26.75
C CYS A 50 2.10 8.06 28.27
N VAL A 51 3.14 8.24 29.09
CA VAL A 51 2.98 8.22 30.56
C VAL A 51 2.07 9.34 31.04
N VAL A 52 1.23 9.00 32.03
CA VAL A 52 0.29 9.90 32.72
C VAL A 52 0.36 9.69 34.22
N GLU A 53 -0.12 10.67 35.00
CA GLU A 53 -0.33 10.52 36.44
C GLU A 53 -1.77 10.08 36.69
N VAL A 54 -1.93 9.06 37.52
CA VAL A 54 -3.24 8.63 38.02
C VAL A 54 -3.24 8.84 39.53
N LYS A 55 -4.28 9.53 40.04
CA LYS A 55 -4.41 9.83 41.46
C LYS A 55 -4.41 8.54 42.29
N GLY A 56 -3.54 8.47 43.28
CA GLY A 56 -3.36 7.28 44.09
C GLY A 56 -2.39 6.24 43.52
N ALA A 57 -1.96 6.35 42.28
CA ALA A 57 -0.93 5.48 41.73
C ALA A 57 0.47 5.89 42.23
N ARG A 58 1.29 4.89 42.56
CA ARG A 58 2.68 5.10 43.06
C ARG A 58 3.62 5.62 41.96
N ASN A 59 3.39 5.18 40.71
CA ASN A 59 4.25 5.47 39.56
C ASN A 59 3.44 6.04 38.41
N LEU A 60 4.12 6.66 37.43
CA LEU A 60 3.53 7.02 36.14
C LEU A 60 3.11 5.75 35.39
N VAL A 61 1.93 5.77 34.79
CA VAL A 61 1.37 4.64 34.02
C VAL A 61 1.37 4.95 32.52
N ALA A 62 1.50 3.92 31.70
CA ALA A 62 1.45 4.07 30.25
C ALA A 62 -0.01 4.07 29.78
N ALA A 63 -0.51 5.22 29.35
CA ALA A 63 -1.91 5.40 28.95
C ALA A 63 -2.37 4.49 27.82
N CYS A 64 -1.48 4.08 26.92
CA CYS A 64 -1.79 3.24 25.75
C CYS A 64 -2.10 1.77 26.08
N VAL A 65 -1.82 1.32 27.30
CA VAL A 65 -2.05 -0.06 27.75
C VAL A 65 -2.75 -0.15 29.10
N HIS A 66 -3.02 0.99 29.73
CA HIS A 66 -3.68 1.00 31.04
C HIS A 66 -5.19 1.19 30.86
N PRO A 67 -6.01 0.20 31.30
CA PRO A 67 -7.46 0.31 31.21
C PRO A 67 -8.00 1.42 32.13
N ILE A 68 -9.10 2.03 31.71
CA ILE A 68 -9.84 2.98 32.56
C ILE A 68 -10.59 2.27 33.67
N GLY A 69 -10.84 2.97 34.79
CA GLY A 69 -11.61 2.50 35.93
C GLY A 69 -12.58 3.57 36.43
N GLU A 70 -13.67 3.14 37.06
CA GLU A 70 -14.70 4.02 37.61
C GLU A 70 -14.11 4.99 38.64
N GLY A 71 -14.42 6.29 38.50
CA GLY A 71 -13.94 7.34 39.37
C GLY A 71 -12.44 7.66 39.27
N MET A 72 -11.72 7.12 38.27
CA MET A 72 -10.30 7.38 38.07
C MET A 72 -10.05 8.87 37.78
N GLU A 73 -9.02 9.45 38.42
CA GLU A 73 -8.56 10.81 38.12
C GLU A 73 -7.18 10.76 37.45
N VAL A 74 -7.11 11.24 36.19
CA VAL A 74 -5.92 11.20 35.33
C VAL A 74 -5.44 12.61 35.02
N TYR A 75 -4.12 12.82 35.07
CA TYR A 75 -3.47 14.07 34.63
C TYR A 75 -2.49 13.76 33.50
N THR A 76 -2.55 14.55 32.43
CA THR A 76 -1.79 14.29 31.19
C THR A 76 -0.73 15.36 30.89
N ASN A 77 -0.73 16.49 31.60
CA ASN A 77 0.02 17.69 31.26
C ASN A 77 0.75 18.35 32.46
N THR A 78 1.02 17.60 33.51
CA THR A 78 1.77 18.14 34.67
C THR A 78 3.24 18.41 34.33
N PRO A 79 3.91 19.37 35.04
CA PRO A 79 5.34 19.61 34.84
C PRO A 79 6.21 18.35 34.92
N LYS A 80 5.86 17.43 35.84
CA LYS A 80 6.55 16.14 36.02
C LYS A 80 6.42 15.26 34.77
N LEU A 81 5.28 15.24 34.12
CA LEU A 81 5.05 14.48 32.88
C LEU A 81 5.81 15.09 31.71
N ILE A 82 5.80 16.43 31.59
CA ILE A 82 6.55 17.14 30.56
C ILE A 82 8.03 16.83 30.68
N GLU A 83 8.59 16.91 31.89
CA GLU A 83 9.99 16.59 32.15
C GLU A 83 10.30 15.11 31.89
N SER A 84 9.42 14.18 32.30
CA SER A 84 9.58 12.75 32.03
C SER A 84 9.63 12.43 30.53
N ARG A 85 8.76 13.05 29.73
CA ARG A 85 8.72 12.89 28.27
C ARG A 85 9.96 13.48 27.62
N LYS A 86 10.40 14.67 28.09
CA LYS A 86 11.66 15.28 27.62
C LYS A 86 12.85 14.37 27.84
N LYS A 87 13.00 13.79 29.03
CA LYS A 87 14.07 12.81 29.33
C LYS A 87 14.00 11.56 28.46
N THR A 88 12.77 11.06 28.20
CA THR A 88 12.57 9.91 27.33
C THR A 88 13.06 10.21 25.90
N LEU A 89 12.74 11.39 25.36
CA LEU A 89 13.22 11.82 24.05
C LEU A 89 14.74 11.96 24.00
N GLN A 90 15.35 12.56 25.03
CA GLN A 90 16.80 12.67 25.16
C GLN A 90 17.49 11.30 25.17
N LEU A 91 16.93 10.32 25.90
CA LEU A 91 17.42 8.93 25.89
C LEU A 91 17.29 8.27 24.52
N LEU A 92 16.19 8.49 23.78
CA LEU A 92 16.04 7.99 22.42
C LEU A 92 17.07 8.62 21.47
N LEU A 93 17.32 9.92 21.60
CA LEU A 93 18.31 10.64 20.77
C LEU A 93 19.74 10.24 21.08
N SER A 94 20.06 9.75 22.29
CA SER A 94 21.43 9.34 22.66
C SER A 94 21.96 8.17 21.83
N ASN A 95 21.07 7.37 21.21
CA ASN A 95 21.43 6.26 20.32
C ASN A 95 20.72 6.37 18.95
N HIS A 96 20.55 7.59 18.44
CA HIS A 96 19.86 7.84 17.17
C HIS A 96 20.74 8.73 16.26
N ASP A 97 20.91 8.33 15.00
CA ASP A 97 21.60 9.17 14.01
C ASP A 97 20.79 10.42 13.69
N LYS A 98 21.24 11.57 14.17
CA LYS A 98 20.56 12.87 14.11
C LYS A 98 20.79 13.62 12.81
N LYS A 99 21.19 12.95 11.72
CA LYS A 99 21.35 13.56 10.39
C LYS A 99 20.00 13.88 9.73
N CYS A 100 19.18 14.68 10.42
CA CYS A 100 17.81 14.98 10.01
C CYS A 100 17.73 15.71 8.65
N LEU A 101 18.69 16.57 8.33
CA LEU A 101 18.69 17.34 7.06
C LEU A 101 18.76 16.45 5.82
N SER A 102 19.42 15.30 5.90
CA SER A 102 19.52 14.32 4.81
C SER A 102 18.58 13.12 4.97
N CYS A 103 17.76 13.09 6.03
CA CYS A 103 16.85 12.01 6.29
C CYS A 103 15.61 12.11 5.40
N VAL A 104 15.17 10.98 4.82
CA VAL A 104 13.95 10.90 3.99
C VAL A 104 12.67 11.27 4.76
N ARG A 105 12.72 11.23 6.11
CA ARG A 105 11.61 11.58 7.00
C ARG A 105 11.71 13.01 7.56
N SER A 106 12.64 13.83 7.07
CA SER A 106 12.74 15.23 7.52
C SER A 106 11.42 15.97 7.27
N GLY A 107 10.89 16.59 8.32
CA GLY A 107 9.62 17.32 8.27
C GLY A 107 8.34 16.47 8.55
N ASN A 108 8.39 15.14 8.39
CA ASN A 108 7.26 14.24 8.69
C ASN A 108 7.62 13.07 9.64
N CYS A 109 8.71 13.19 10.40
CA CYS A 109 9.16 12.21 11.38
C CYS A 109 8.45 12.44 12.73
N GLU A 110 7.79 11.41 13.28
CA GLU A 110 7.10 11.50 14.58
C GLU A 110 8.08 11.81 15.73
N LEU A 111 9.30 11.26 15.71
CA LEU A 111 10.33 11.58 16.71
C LEU A 111 10.77 13.05 16.62
N GLN A 112 11.05 13.55 15.41
CA GLN A 112 11.45 14.95 15.19
C GLN A 112 10.36 15.94 15.64
N GLN A 113 9.09 15.61 15.35
CA GLN A 113 7.95 16.40 15.78
C GLN A 113 7.88 16.49 17.31
N LEU A 114 7.97 15.37 18.02
CA LEU A 114 7.94 15.34 19.48
C LEU A 114 9.14 16.07 20.10
N CYS A 115 10.34 15.93 19.54
CA CYS A 115 11.50 16.70 20.01
C CYS A 115 11.25 18.21 19.93
N ARG A 116 10.64 18.68 18.84
CA ARG A 116 10.26 20.11 18.67
C ARG A 116 9.19 20.53 19.67
N GLU A 117 8.14 19.71 19.87
CA GLU A 117 7.04 20.00 20.80
C GLU A 117 7.52 20.08 22.27
N TYR A 118 8.48 19.25 22.65
CA TYR A 118 9.01 19.23 24.03
C TYR A 118 10.28 20.07 24.23
N GLY A 119 10.71 20.81 23.21
CA GLY A 119 11.90 21.65 23.29
C GLY A 119 13.18 20.84 23.58
N VAL A 120 13.32 19.68 22.91
CA VAL A 120 14.54 18.86 22.97
C VAL A 120 15.38 19.20 21.76
N ASP A 121 16.56 19.76 22.01
CA ASP A 121 17.58 20.00 21.00
C ASP A 121 18.36 18.71 20.67
N ASP A 122 19.32 18.82 19.76
CA ASP A 122 20.16 17.71 19.34
C ASP A 122 21.42 17.54 20.17
N GLU A 123 21.58 18.28 21.26
CA GLU A 123 22.72 18.15 22.17
C GLU A 123 22.77 16.74 22.77
N ASN A 124 23.97 16.24 22.93
CA ASN A 124 24.23 14.96 23.61
C ASN A 124 24.06 15.11 25.12
N TYR A 125 22.81 15.13 25.58
CA TYR A 125 22.50 15.22 27.00
C TYR A 125 23.00 14.01 27.80
N TYR A 126 22.93 12.82 27.18
CA TYR A 126 23.50 11.60 27.74
C TYR A 126 24.72 11.21 26.91
N GLU A 127 25.89 11.27 27.53
CA GLU A 127 27.13 10.77 26.93
C GLU A 127 27.24 9.26 27.08
N GLY A 128 27.75 8.59 26.05
CA GLY A 128 27.90 7.12 26.07
C GLY A 128 28.23 6.57 24.69
N VAL A 129 28.23 5.24 24.61
CA VAL A 129 28.44 4.53 23.36
C VAL A 129 27.16 4.60 22.52
N MET A 130 27.28 5.00 21.26
CA MET A 130 26.21 4.91 20.26
C MET A 130 26.47 3.72 19.34
N ASN A 131 25.46 2.93 19.08
CA ASN A 131 25.56 1.83 18.11
C ASN A 131 25.68 2.38 16.68
N HIS A 132 26.47 1.67 15.86
CA HIS A 132 26.63 1.94 14.45
C HIS A 132 26.35 0.68 13.64
N TYR A 133 25.52 0.81 12.61
CA TYR A 133 25.10 -0.28 11.76
C TYR A 133 25.26 0.11 10.30
N GLU A 134 25.69 -0.84 9.46
CA GLU A 134 25.60 -0.70 8.01
C GLU A 134 24.14 -0.83 7.57
N PRO A 135 23.64 0.07 6.72
CA PRO A 135 22.29 -0.05 6.18
C PRO A 135 22.13 -1.32 5.33
N ASP A 136 21.07 -2.06 5.57
CA ASP A 136 20.70 -3.20 4.74
C ASP A 136 20.02 -2.72 3.44
N THR A 137 20.73 -2.85 2.32
CA THR A 137 20.30 -2.47 0.98
C THR A 137 19.99 -3.70 0.09
N SER A 138 19.96 -4.90 0.65
CA SER A 138 19.81 -6.16 -0.08
C SER A 138 18.45 -6.32 -0.78
N ALA A 139 17.39 -5.73 -0.23
CA ALA A 139 16.06 -5.78 -0.83
C ALA A 139 15.93 -4.79 -1.99
N ALA A 140 15.27 -5.21 -3.08
CA ALA A 140 15.03 -4.36 -4.25
C ALA A 140 14.12 -3.14 -3.94
N HIS A 141 13.25 -3.25 -2.93
CA HIS A 141 12.17 -2.30 -2.68
C HIS A 141 12.44 -1.32 -1.54
N MET A 142 13.35 -1.62 -0.61
CA MET A 142 13.57 -0.80 0.59
C MET A 142 15.00 -0.87 1.12
N ILE A 143 15.31 0.10 1.97
CA ILE A 143 16.51 0.15 2.79
C ILE A 143 16.11 0.12 4.26
N ARG A 144 16.87 -0.63 5.08
CA ARG A 144 16.76 -0.66 6.53
C ARG A 144 18.02 -0.04 7.14
N ASP A 145 17.84 1.07 7.83
CA ASP A 145 18.91 1.82 8.52
C ASP A 145 18.65 1.80 10.03
N ASN A 146 19.29 0.87 10.73
CA ASN A 146 19.12 0.70 12.17
C ASN A 146 19.73 1.85 13.00
N ASN A 147 20.59 2.70 12.43
CA ASN A 147 21.08 3.90 13.09
C ASN A 147 19.94 4.90 13.43
N LYS A 148 18.79 4.78 12.75
CA LYS A 148 17.60 5.60 12.97
C LYS A 148 16.46 4.86 13.66
N CYS A 149 16.72 3.62 14.11
CA CYS A 149 15.70 2.79 14.76
C CYS A 149 15.58 3.15 16.24
N ILE A 150 14.34 3.36 16.71
CA ILE A 150 14.01 3.62 18.13
C ILE A 150 13.43 2.39 18.84
N LEU A 151 13.55 1.21 18.26
CA LEU A 151 13.12 -0.08 18.81
C LEU A 151 11.61 -0.13 19.19
N CYS A 152 10.77 0.64 18.54
CA CYS A 152 9.33 0.72 18.82
C CYS A 152 8.55 -0.55 18.43
N ARG A 153 9.12 -1.42 17.60
CA ARG A 153 8.56 -2.72 17.13
C ARG A 153 7.26 -2.62 16.33
N ARG A 154 6.82 -1.44 15.87
CA ARG A 154 5.63 -1.32 15.00
C ARG A 154 5.79 -2.16 13.73
N CYS A 155 6.94 -2.12 13.09
CA CYS A 155 7.24 -2.89 11.87
C CYS A 155 7.22 -4.40 12.11
N VAL A 156 7.69 -4.86 13.27
CA VAL A 156 7.65 -6.28 13.68
C VAL A 156 6.19 -6.73 13.80
N ALA A 157 5.39 -5.99 14.58
CA ALA A 157 3.99 -6.33 14.81
C ALA A 157 3.15 -6.35 13.52
N VAL A 158 3.34 -5.38 12.63
CA VAL A 158 2.65 -5.37 11.33
C VAL A 158 3.07 -6.54 10.45
N CYS A 159 4.37 -6.88 10.39
CA CYS A 159 4.86 -7.99 9.59
C CYS A 159 4.33 -9.34 10.10
N GLU A 160 4.24 -9.52 11.42
CA GLU A 160 3.80 -10.75 12.05
C GLU A 160 2.26 -10.85 12.12
N LYS A 161 1.59 -9.86 12.74
CA LYS A 161 0.17 -9.95 13.06
C LYS A 161 -0.75 -9.61 11.90
N VAL A 162 -0.38 -8.62 11.06
CA VAL A 162 -1.23 -8.16 9.96
C VAL A 162 -0.91 -8.91 8.67
N GLN A 163 0.38 -9.08 8.37
CA GLN A 163 0.80 -9.74 7.14
C GLN A 163 1.07 -11.25 7.29
N GLY A 164 1.15 -11.75 8.53
CA GLY A 164 1.37 -13.18 8.77
C GLY A 164 2.70 -13.71 8.24
N ILE A 165 3.73 -12.85 8.09
CA ILE A 165 5.02 -13.21 7.49
C ILE A 165 6.11 -13.37 8.55
N GLY A 166 6.31 -12.36 9.43
CA GLY A 166 7.22 -12.44 10.56
C GLY A 166 8.72 -12.51 10.21
N VAL A 167 9.15 -12.02 9.03
CA VAL A 167 10.57 -12.07 8.59
C VAL A 167 11.48 -11.07 9.29
N ILE A 168 10.92 -10.11 10.02
CA ILE A 168 11.67 -9.16 10.85
C ILE A 168 11.26 -9.29 12.30
N GLY A 169 12.24 -9.23 13.19
CA GLY A 169 12.07 -9.38 14.63
C GLY A 169 13.11 -8.60 15.41
N ALA A 170 13.08 -8.71 16.73
CA ALA A 170 14.13 -8.19 17.59
C ALA A 170 15.22 -9.25 17.76
N ASN A 171 16.42 -8.97 17.29
CA ASN A 171 17.61 -9.79 17.49
C ASN A 171 18.40 -9.26 18.67
N ASN A 172 19.22 -10.12 19.30
CA ASN A 172 20.05 -9.83 20.45
C ASN A 172 19.23 -9.35 21.68
N ARG A 173 19.88 -8.75 22.67
CA ARG A 173 19.24 -8.26 23.90
C ARG A 173 20.01 -7.08 24.51
N GLY A 174 19.36 -6.37 25.41
CA GLY A 174 19.94 -5.21 26.09
C GLY A 174 20.27 -4.10 25.11
N PHE A 175 21.44 -3.49 25.24
CA PHE A 175 21.90 -2.39 24.39
C PHE A 175 22.16 -2.83 22.94
N ASP A 176 22.49 -4.10 22.71
CA ASP A 176 22.75 -4.67 21.39
C ASP A 176 21.48 -5.10 20.66
N THR A 177 20.29 -4.82 21.22
CA THR A 177 19.03 -5.14 20.54
C THR A 177 18.91 -4.39 19.24
N VAL A 178 18.62 -5.13 18.15
CA VAL A 178 18.46 -4.58 16.80
C VAL A 178 17.23 -5.19 16.13
N ILE A 179 16.55 -4.42 15.31
CA ILE A 179 15.45 -4.95 14.48
C ILE A 179 16.03 -5.47 13.17
N GLY A 180 15.81 -6.74 12.89
CA GLY A 180 16.41 -7.40 11.75
C GLY A 180 15.74 -8.70 11.35
N SER A 181 16.31 -9.35 10.34
CA SER A 181 15.94 -10.69 9.94
C SER A 181 16.67 -11.72 10.83
N ALA A 182 16.16 -12.95 10.86
CA ALA A 182 16.81 -14.03 11.59
C ALA A 182 18.26 -14.23 11.12
N PHE A 183 19.18 -14.46 12.06
CA PHE A 183 20.61 -14.64 11.81
C PHE A 183 21.28 -13.46 11.08
N GLU A 184 20.70 -12.24 11.22
CA GLU A 184 21.21 -11.01 10.60
C GLU A 184 21.34 -11.07 9.06
N ARG A 185 20.57 -11.97 8.42
CA ARG A 185 20.51 -12.04 6.95
C ARG A 185 19.98 -10.75 6.36
N GLY A 186 20.42 -10.41 5.18
CA GLY A 186 19.84 -9.33 4.38
C GLY A 186 18.35 -9.58 4.12
N LEU A 187 17.53 -8.53 4.17
CA LEU A 187 16.07 -8.67 3.96
C LEU A 187 15.73 -9.27 2.59
N GLY A 188 16.55 -8.99 1.57
CA GLY A 188 16.42 -9.55 0.22
C GLY A 188 16.63 -11.07 0.13
N GLU A 189 17.29 -11.67 1.14
CA GLU A 189 17.56 -13.10 1.22
C GLU A 189 16.50 -13.89 1.98
N THR A 190 15.47 -13.20 2.49
CA THR A 190 14.39 -13.79 3.28
C THR A 190 13.12 -13.96 2.46
N SER A 191 12.10 -14.58 3.06
CA SER A 191 10.76 -14.70 2.47
C SER A 191 9.94 -13.40 2.55
N CYS A 192 10.62 -12.23 2.59
CA CYS A 192 9.97 -10.93 2.54
C CYS A 192 9.22 -10.76 1.22
N VAL A 193 7.94 -10.42 1.30
CA VAL A 193 7.06 -10.25 0.13
C VAL A 193 7.05 -8.83 -0.43
N SER A 194 7.93 -7.97 0.04
CA SER A 194 8.11 -6.59 -0.45
C SER A 194 6.90 -5.66 -0.27
N CYS A 195 5.93 -5.98 0.59
CA CYS A 195 4.66 -5.23 0.74
C CYS A 195 4.82 -3.80 1.28
N GLY A 196 5.94 -3.46 1.95
CA GLY A 196 6.21 -2.12 2.48
C GLY A 196 5.36 -1.66 3.67
N GLN A 197 4.51 -2.52 4.23
CA GLN A 197 3.69 -2.15 5.39
C GLN A 197 4.53 -1.78 6.62
N CYS A 198 5.71 -2.36 6.76
CA CYS A 198 6.69 -1.98 7.78
C CYS A 198 7.21 -0.55 7.61
N ILE A 199 7.34 -0.06 6.36
CA ILE A 199 7.71 1.34 6.05
C ILE A 199 6.57 2.28 6.47
N ALA A 200 5.34 1.93 6.10
CA ALA A 200 4.15 2.77 6.35
C ALA A 200 3.90 3.06 7.84
N VAL A 201 4.35 2.19 8.76
CA VAL A 201 4.17 2.34 10.21
C VAL A 201 5.43 2.78 10.96
N CYS A 202 6.58 2.92 10.28
CA CYS A 202 7.82 3.34 10.92
C CYS A 202 7.72 4.81 11.33
N PRO A 203 7.90 5.17 12.63
CA PRO A 203 7.78 6.55 13.09
C PRO A 203 9.00 7.41 12.75
N THR A 204 10.09 6.78 12.29
CA THR A 204 11.36 7.44 11.95
C THR A 204 11.83 7.08 10.55
N GLY A 205 13.03 7.50 10.16
CA GLY A 205 13.67 7.15 8.88
C GLY A 205 14.43 5.83 8.88
N ALA A 206 14.12 4.89 9.81
CA ALA A 206 14.81 3.60 9.87
C ALA A 206 14.43 2.64 8.74
N LEU A 207 13.22 2.75 8.21
CA LEU A 207 12.72 1.98 7.08
C LEU A 207 12.19 2.94 6.01
N TYR A 208 12.69 2.81 4.79
CA TYR A 208 12.26 3.65 3.68
C TYR A 208 12.43 2.92 2.34
N GLU A 209 11.69 3.33 1.33
CA GLU A 209 11.78 2.77 -0.01
C GLU A 209 13.12 3.13 -0.67
N LYS A 210 13.64 2.22 -1.50
CA LYS A 210 14.82 2.47 -2.33
C LYS A 210 14.45 3.48 -3.41
N ASP A 211 15.18 4.59 -3.49
CA ASP A 211 14.85 5.72 -4.35
C ASP A 211 15.41 5.52 -5.77
N TYR A 212 14.54 5.56 -6.77
CA TYR A 212 14.89 5.46 -8.19
C TYR A 212 14.65 6.75 -8.98
N THR A 213 14.38 7.88 -8.31
CA THR A 213 14.10 9.15 -8.99
C THR A 213 15.27 9.71 -9.79
N ASN A 214 16.53 9.41 -9.42
CA ASN A 214 17.71 9.81 -10.20
C ASN A 214 17.73 9.12 -11.58
N GLN A 215 17.40 7.82 -11.63
CA GLN A 215 17.35 7.08 -12.89
C GLN A 215 16.32 7.66 -13.87
N ILE A 216 15.20 8.19 -13.35
CA ILE A 216 14.19 8.89 -14.16
C ILE A 216 14.77 10.17 -14.75
N LEU A 217 15.41 11.01 -13.92
CA LEU A 217 16.01 12.26 -14.39
C LEU A 217 17.14 12.02 -15.41
N GLU A 218 17.94 10.98 -15.21
CA GLU A 218 18.98 10.54 -16.16
C GLU A 218 18.36 10.08 -17.50
N ALA A 219 17.26 9.32 -17.43
CA ALA A 219 16.55 8.87 -18.64
C ALA A 219 15.93 10.05 -19.42
N ILE A 220 15.30 11.00 -18.72
CA ILE A 220 14.70 12.20 -19.34
C ILE A 220 15.79 13.10 -19.97
N ALA A 221 16.98 13.15 -19.39
CA ALA A 221 18.10 13.93 -19.90
C ALA A 221 18.78 13.30 -21.13
N ASP A 222 18.54 12.03 -21.42
CA ASP A 222 19.10 11.30 -22.55
C ASP A 222 18.24 11.52 -23.81
N PRO A 223 18.73 12.24 -24.83
CA PRO A 223 17.96 12.56 -26.04
C PRO A 223 17.67 11.32 -26.93
N ASP A 224 18.32 10.19 -26.68
CA ASP A 224 18.09 8.94 -27.42
C ASP A 224 16.98 8.10 -26.79
N LYS A 225 16.43 8.53 -25.64
CA LYS A 225 15.35 7.83 -24.91
C LYS A 225 13.99 8.51 -25.12
N TYR A 226 12.95 7.69 -25.13
CA TYR A 226 11.57 8.11 -25.10
C TYR A 226 10.96 7.67 -23.77
N VAL A 227 10.74 8.61 -22.87
CA VAL A 227 10.43 8.30 -21.47
C VAL A 227 8.95 8.46 -21.20
N VAL A 228 8.28 7.36 -20.93
CA VAL A 228 6.84 7.29 -20.73
C VAL A 228 6.51 6.93 -19.28
N VAL A 229 5.48 7.55 -18.73
CA VAL A 229 5.01 7.25 -17.37
C VAL A 229 3.56 6.80 -17.34
N GLN A 230 3.27 5.80 -16.51
CA GLN A 230 1.94 5.34 -16.13
C GLN A 230 1.70 5.55 -14.64
N THR A 231 0.47 5.87 -14.24
CA THR A 231 0.09 6.10 -12.83
C THR A 231 -1.05 5.20 -12.39
N ALA A 232 -0.87 4.50 -11.25
CA ALA A 232 -1.93 3.66 -10.68
C ALA A 232 -3.06 4.49 -10.05
N PRO A 233 -4.30 3.96 -9.99
CA PRO A 233 -5.48 4.70 -9.53
C PRO A 233 -5.34 5.26 -8.12
N SER A 234 -4.75 4.51 -7.20
CA SER A 234 -4.60 4.95 -5.81
C SER A 234 -3.59 6.10 -5.63
N VAL A 235 -2.75 6.40 -6.62
CA VAL A 235 -1.78 7.50 -6.53
C VAL A 235 -2.51 8.84 -6.45
N ARG A 236 -3.53 9.05 -7.31
CA ARG A 236 -4.34 10.28 -7.32
C ARG A 236 -5.06 10.55 -6.02
N ALA A 237 -5.46 9.48 -5.29
CA ALA A 237 -6.16 9.59 -4.00
C ALA A 237 -5.23 9.88 -2.80
N GLY A 238 -3.91 9.73 -2.96
CA GLY A 238 -2.95 9.91 -1.86
C GLY A 238 -1.93 11.03 -2.10
N LEU A 239 -1.53 11.29 -3.34
CA LEU A 239 -0.44 12.23 -3.67
C LEU A 239 -0.67 13.64 -3.10
N GLY A 240 -1.92 14.12 -3.08
CA GLY A 240 -2.27 15.44 -2.58
C GLY A 240 -1.86 15.66 -1.12
N GLU A 241 -1.88 14.61 -0.29
CA GLU A 241 -1.50 14.67 1.14
C GLU A 241 -0.05 15.16 1.32
N GLU A 242 0.85 14.81 0.40
CA GLU A 242 2.24 15.28 0.41
C GLU A 242 2.38 16.79 0.14
N PHE A 243 1.34 17.42 -0.40
CA PHE A 243 1.30 18.84 -0.74
C PHE A 243 0.29 19.63 0.11
N GLY A 244 -0.18 19.04 1.22
CA GLY A 244 -1.05 19.71 2.18
C GLY A 244 -2.55 19.64 1.85
N TYR A 245 -2.96 18.88 0.85
CA TYR A 245 -4.38 18.62 0.62
C TYR A 245 -4.96 17.71 1.71
N PRO A 246 -6.23 17.83 2.03
CA PRO A 246 -6.91 16.87 2.88
C PRO A 246 -6.81 15.44 2.32
N MET A 247 -6.82 14.46 3.22
CA MET A 247 -6.80 13.04 2.85
C MET A 247 -7.98 12.68 1.94
N GLY A 248 -7.73 11.85 0.90
CA GLY A 248 -8.75 11.38 -0.02
C GLY A 248 -9.27 12.45 -0.99
N ILE A 249 -8.50 13.49 -1.26
CA ILE A 249 -8.74 14.40 -2.38
C ILE A 249 -8.11 13.82 -3.64
N ASP A 250 -8.90 13.71 -4.68
CA ASP A 250 -8.43 13.30 -6.00
C ASP A 250 -7.65 14.47 -6.65
N VAL A 251 -6.41 14.18 -7.04
CA VAL A 251 -5.52 15.16 -7.70
C VAL A 251 -5.04 14.67 -9.08
N GLU A 252 -5.87 13.86 -9.76
CA GLU A 252 -5.55 13.24 -11.06
C GLU A 252 -4.98 14.24 -12.05
N GLY A 253 -5.69 15.33 -12.34
CA GLY A 253 -5.27 16.29 -13.36
C GLY A 253 -4.03 17.08 -12.97
N LYS A 254 -3.88 17.45 -11.69
CA LYS A 254 -2.63 18.09 -11.21
C LYS A 254 -1.44 17.13 -11.27
N MET A 255 -1.67 15.85 -11.01
CA MET A 255 -0.65 14.80 -11.14
C MET A 255 -0.19 14.68 -12.59
N ALA A 256 -1.12 14.60 -13.56
CA ALA A 256 -0.79 14.55 -14.98
C ALA A 256 0.00 15.80 -15.41
N ALA A 257 -0.43 16.98 -14.99
CA ALA A 257 0.29 18.23 -15.23
C ALA A 257 1.70 18.25 -14.64
N ALA A 258 1.88 17.74 -13.42
CA ALA A 258 3.19 17.65 -12.78
C ALA A 258 4.16 16.74 -13.56
N LEU A 259 3.68 15.58 -14.01
CA LEU A 259 4.48 14.61 -14.76
C LEU A 259 4.95 15.20 -16.11
N ARG A 260 4.10 15.92 -16.84
CA ARG A 260 4.53 16.63 -18.05
C ARG A 260 5.61 17.68 -17.76
N ARG A 261 5.48 18.42 -16.66
CA ARG A 261 6.50 19.43 -16.26
C ARG A 261 7.80 18.84 -15.77
N ILE A 262 7.80 17.60 -15.30
CA ILE A 262 9.04 16.87 -15.01
C ILE A 262 9.79 16.55 -16.31
N GLY A 263 9.08 16.37 -17.44
CA GLY A 263 9.67 16.18 -18.76
C GLY A 263 9.42 14.79 -19.35
N PHE A 264 8.41 14.05 -18.91
CA PHE A 264 7.98 12.81 -19.56
C PHE A 264 7.41 13.11 -20.95
N ASP A 265 7.76 12.28 -21.94
CA ASP A 265 7.28 12.42 -23.32
C ASP A 265 5.78 12.07 -23.44
N LYS A 266 5.31 11.10 -22.65
CA LYS A 266 3.91 10.71 -22.54
C LYS A 266 3.53 10.40 -21.11
N VAL A 267 2.30 10.76 -20.74
CA VAL A 267 1.71 10.54 -19.42
C VAL A 267 0.40 9.77 -19.59
N PHE A 268 0.37 8.53 -19.13
CA PHE A 268 -0.74 7.62 -19.30
C PHE A 268 -1.35 7.16 -17.97
N ASP A 269 -2.52 6.54 -18.05
CA ASP A 269 -3.25 5.98 -16.93
C ASP A 269 -3.14 4.45 -16.90
N THR A 270 -2.66 3.88 -15.80
CA THR A 270 -2.64 2.43 -15.59
C THR A 270 -4.07 1.84 -15.56
N ASP A 271 -5.08 2.65 -15.28
CA ASP A 271 -6.49 2.23 -15.26
C ASP A 271 -6.96 1.70 -16.63
N TRP A 272 -6.37 2.20 -17.73
CA TRP A 272 -6.55 1.62 -19.06
C TRP A 272 -6.13 0.15 -19.12
N ALA A 273 -4.99 -0.18 -18.51
CA ALA A 273 -4.53 -1.57 -18.44
C ALA A 273 -5.29 -2.40 -17.39
N ALA A 274 -5.92 -1.76 -16.41
CA ALA A 274 -6.84 -2.44 -15.52
C ALA A 274 -8.09 -2.91 -16.27
N ASP A 275 -8.63 -2.09 -17.19
CA ASP A 275 -9.70 -2.52 -18.08
C ASP A 275 -9.28 -3.69 -18.98
N LEU A 276 -8.03 -3.66 -19.51
CA LEU A 276 -7.47 -4.77 -20.29
C LEU A 276 -7.34 -6.04 -19.44
N THR A 277 -6.91 -5.91 -18.18
CA THR A 277 -6.79 -7.04 -17.24
C THR A 277 -8.15 -7.69 -17.00
N ILE A 278 -9.22 -6.90 -16.84
CA ILE A 278 -10.58 -7.45 -16.66
C ILE A 278 -11.02 -8.24 -17.88
N MET A 279 -10.70 -7.79 -19.10
CA MET A 279 -11.07 -8.53 -20.32
C MET A 279 -10.41 -9.91 -20.35
N GLU A 280 -9.12 -9.99 -20.01
CA GLU A 280 -8.39 -11.26 -19.99
C GLU A 280 -8.81 -12.14 -18.79
N GLU A 281 -8.85 -11.57 -17.57
CA GLU A 281 -9.12 -12.33 -16.35
C GLU A 281 -10.57 -12.82 -16.26
N ALA A 282 -11.54 -12.01 -16.70
CA ALA A 282 -12.92 -12.47 -16.81
C ALA A 282 -13.08 -13.58 -17.87
N THR A 283 -12.37 -13.48 -18.99
CA THR A 283 -12.36 -14.54 -20.02
C THR A 283 -11.75 -15.83 -19.47
N GLU A 284 -10.63 -15.74 -18.75
CA GLU A 284 -10.00 -16.89 -18.08
C GLU A 284 -10.94 -17.53 -17.05
N LEU A 285 -11.64 -16.73 -16.22
CA LEU A 285 -12.63 -17.22 -15.26
C LEU A 285 -13.74 -17.99 -15.95
N LEU A 286 -14.30 -17.41 -17.01
CA LEU A 286 -15.40 -18.03 -17.77
C LEU A 286 -14.96 -19.34 -18.44
N ASP A 287 -13.75 -19.38 -18.96
CA ASP A 287 -13.17 -20.59 -19.56
C ASP A 287 -12.99 -21.68 -18.50
N ARG A 288 -12.42 -21.36 -17.33
CA ARG A 288 -12.25 -22.30 -16.21
C ARG A 288 -13.60 -22.87 -15.71
N ILE A 289 -14.64 -22.05 -15.63
CA ILE A 289 -15.98 -22.49 -15.22
C ILE A 289 -16.61 -23.42 -16.28
N LYS A 290 -16.53 -23.05 -17.55
CA LYS A 290 -17.16 -23.79 -18.66
C LYS A 290 -16.45 -25.10 -18.99
N ASN A 291 -15.11 -25.11 -18.97
CA ASN A 291 -14.29 -26.23 -19.42
C ASN A 291 -13.69 -27.07 -18.28
N GLY A 292 -14.08 -26.80 -17.00
CA GLY A 292 -13.65 -27.58 -15.85
C GLY A 292 -12.19 -27.32 -15.44
N GLY A 293 -11.74 -26.07 -15.52
CA GLY A 293 -10.43 -25.65 -15.08
C GLY A 293 -10.30 -25.58 -13.55
N VAL A 294 -9.08 -25.21 -13.06
CA VAL A 294 -8.81 -25.13 -11.63
C VAL A 294 -9.53 -23.92 -11.01
N LEU A 295 -10.38 -24.19 -10.02
CA LEU A 295 -11.08 -23.19 -9.21
C LEU A 295 -10.68 -23.29 -7.73
N PRO A 296 -10.79 -22.20 -6.93
CA PRO A 296 -11.11 -20.86 -7.38
C PRO A 296 -10.03 -20.26 -8.29
N LEU A 297 -10.41 -19.40 -9.22
CA LEU A 297 -9.48 -18.45 -9.85
C LEU A 297 -9.16 -17.38 -8.82
N ILE A 298 -7.85 -17.06 -8.64
CA ILE A 298 -7.40 -16.05 -7.68
C ILE A 298 -6.66 -14.94 -8.44
N THR A 299 -7.02 -13.68 -8.18
CA THR A 299 -6.43 -12.52 -8.88
C THR A 299 -4.90 -12.44 -8.72
N SER A 300 -4.20 -11.92 -9.73
CA SER A 300 -2.73 -11.86 -9.81
C SER A 300 -2.15 -10.44 -9.76
N CYS A 301 -2.97 -9.40 -9.73
CA CYS A 301 -2.52 -8.01 -9.86
C CYS A 301 -1.66 -7.49 -8.69
N SER A 302 -1.66 -8.17 -7.53
CA SER A 302 -0.92 -7.78 -6.33
C SER A 302 0.39 -8.57 -6.17
N PRO A 303 1.57 -7.99 -6.52
CA PRO A 303 2.83 -8.75 -6.52
C PRO A 303 3.31 -9.16 -5.12
N GLY A 304 2.88 -8.46 -4.07
CA GLY A 304 3.13 -8.89 -2.70
C GLY A 304 2.38 -10.17 -2.35
N TRP A 305 1.15 -10.31 -2.84
CA TRP A 305 0.36 -11.54 -2.75
C TRP A 305 0.99 -12.65 -3.59
N ILE A 306 1.36 -12.39 -4.84
CA ILE A 306 2.00 -13.39 -5.70
C ILE A 306 3.26 -13.95 -5.04
N LYS A 307 4.16 -13.10 -4.55
CA LYS A 307 5.36 -13.54 -3.85
C LYS A 307 5.04 -14.32 -2.57
N TYR A 308 3.96 -13.95 -1.87
CA TYR A 308 3.47 -14.68 -0.71
C TYR A 308 2.96 -16.07 -1.08
N CYS A 309 2.16 -16.19 -2.14
CA CYS A 309 1.67 -17.46 -2.65
C CYS A 309 2.84 -18.38 -3.07
N GLU A 310 3.80 -17.86 -3.81
CA GLU A 310 5.01 -18.58 -4.24
C GLU A 310 5.82 -19.13 -3.06
N HIS A 311 5.87 -18.44 -1.90
CA HIS A 311 6.59 -18.88 -0.71
C HIS A 311 5.77 -19.81 0.19
N TYR A 312 4.52 -19.46 0.48
CA TYR A 312 3.74 -20.07 1.57
C TYR A 312 2.59 -20.98 1.09
N PHE A 313 2.14 -20.80 -0.15
CA PHE A 313 1.08 -21.59 -0.79
C PHE A 313 1.50 -22.08 -2.19
N PRO A 314 2.70 -22.70 -2.35
CA PRO A 314 3.19 -23.06 -3.67
C PRO A 314 2.33 -24.11 -4.39
N ASP A 315 1.44 -24.80 -3.67
CA ASP A 315 0.50 -25.77 -4.24
C ASP A 315 -0.75 -25.12 -4.85
N MET A 316 -0.95 -23.80 -4.58
CA MET A 316 -2.06 -23.02 -5.10
C MET A 316 -1.65 -22.08 -6.26
N THR A 317 -0.45 -22.23 -6.80
CA THR A 317 0.00 -21.42 -7.94
C THR A 317 -0.83 -21.65 -9.21
N GLU A 318 -1.43 -22.84 -9.39
CA GLU A 318 -2.34 -23.14 -10.49
C GLU A 318 -3.71 -22.46 -10.36
N ASN A 319 -4.08 -22.05 -9.14
CA ASN A 319 -5.29 -21.26 -8.90
C ASN A 319 -5.12 -19.79 -9.29
N LEU A 320 -3.89 -19.28 -9.39
CA LEU A 320 -3.65 -17.89 -9.77
C LEU A 320 -4.11 -17.63 -11.20
N SER A 321 -4.65 -16.45 -11.44
CA SER A 321 -4.86 -15.94 -12.79
C SER A 321 -3.51 -15.85 -13.50
N SER A 322 -3.45 -16.31 -14.74
CA SER A 322 -2.24 -16.23 -15.56
C SER A 322 -1.98 -14.82 -16.09
N CYS A 323 -2.90 -13.90 -15.91
CA CYS A 323 -2.80 -12.51 -16.34
C CYS A 323 -1.65 -11.77 -15.64
N LYS A 324 -0.87 -11.00 -16.41
CA LYS A 324 0.04 -9.99 -15.86
C LYS A 324 -0.76 -8.95 -15.08
N SER A 325 -0.11 -8.26 -14.13
CA SER A 325 -0.76 -7.13 -13.47
C SER A 325 -0.98 -5.95 -14.43
N PRO A 326 -1.92 -5.04 -14.15
CA PRO A 326 -2.12 -3.84 -14.96
C PRO A 326 -0.83 -3.05 -15.25
N GLN A 327 0.09 -2.96 -14.28
CA GLN A 327 1.41 -2.36 -14.48
C GLN A 327 2.17 -3.03 -15.62
N GLN A 328 2.22 -4.36 -15.63
CA GLN A 328 3.00 -5.13 -16.60
C GLN A 328 2.26 -5.26 -17.94
N MET A 329 0.92 -5.39 -17.93
CA MET A 329 0.14 -5.33 -19.17
C MET A 329 0.32 -4.00 -19.89
N PHE A 330 0.31 -2.88 -19.12
CA PHE A 330 0.59 -1.56 -19.67
C PHE A 330 1.98 -1.52 -20.32
N GLY A 331 3.02 -1.95 -19.59
CA GLY A 331 4.38 -1.96 -20.10
C GLY A 331 4.56 -2.85 -21.32
N ALA A 332 3.94 -4.02 -21.34
CA ALA A 332 3.93 -4.92 -22.49
C ALA A 332 3.30 -4.25 -23.71
N MET A 333 2.13 -3.64 -23.57
CA MET A 333 1.45 -2.92 -24.67
C MET A 333 2.22 -1.68 -25.12
N LEU A 334 2.85 -0.97 -24.19
CA LEU A 334 3.70 0.19 -24.49
C LEU A 334 4.88 -0.21 -25.40
N LYS A 335 5.57 -1.31 -25.05
CA LYS A 335 6.76 -1.75 -25.80
C LYS A 335 6.47 -2.66 -26.99
N THR A 336 5.22 -3.07 -27.18
CA THR A 336 4.79 -3.82 -28.37
C THR A 336 3.86 -2.96 -29.25
N TYR A 337 2.59 -2.86 -28.91
CA TYR A 337 1.57 -2.16 -29.71
C TYR A 337 1.88 -0.67 -29.94
N PHE A 338 2.16 0.09 -28.86
CA PHE A 338 2.45 1.51 -28.98
C PHE A 338 3.76 1.76 -29.73
N ALA A 339 4.81 0.99 -29.42
CA ALA A 339 6.11 1.10 -30.10
C ALA A 339 5.99 0.85 -31.60
N GLU A 340 5.22 -0.18 -32.02
CA GLU A 340 4.94 -0.47 -33.44
C GLU A 340 4.17 0.67 -34.09
N LYS A 341 3.12 1.17 -33.44
CA LYS A 341 2.25 2.21 -33.96
C LYS A 341 2.96 3.56 -34.16
N GLU A 342 3.83 3.92 -33.23
CA GLU A 342 4.63 5.16 -33.28
C GLU A 342 5.95 4.99 -34.05
N GLY A 343 6.33 3.78 -34.43
CA GLY A 343 7.58 3.47 -35.14
C GLY A 343 8.82 3.68 -34.28
N ILE A 344 8.71 3.46 -32.95
CA ILE A 344 9.78 3.64 -31.98
C ILE A 344 10.38 2.27 -31.63
N ASP A 345 11.72 2.16 -31.63
CA ASP A 345 12.40 0.95 -31.14
C ASP A 345 12.08 0.73 -29.65
N PRO A 346 11.51 -0.43 -29.25
CA PRO A 346 11.22 -0.73 -27.84
C PRO A 346 12.41 -0.53 -26.87
N LYS A 347 13.65 -0.69 -27.35
CA LYS A 347 14.88 -0.46 -26.57
C LYS A 347 15.13 1.02 -26.23
N LYS A 348 14.53 1.92 -26.97
CA LYS A 348 14.59 3.37 -26.72
C LYS A 348 13.52 3.84 -25.75
N ILE A 349 12.44 3.09 -25.57
CA ILE A 349 11.37 3.42 -24.65
C ILE A 349 11.80 3.06 -23.23
N VAL A 350 11.73 4.04 -22.33
CA VAL A 350 11.87 3.85 -20.88
C VAL A 350 10.48 3.93 -20.26
N SER A 351 9.98 2.78 -19.83
CA SER A 351 8.68 2.64 -19.17
C SER A 351 8.83 2.89 -17.67
N VAL A 352 8.22 3.97 -17.20
CA VAL A 352 8.22 4.34 -15.78
C VAL A 352 6.81 4.12 -15.20
N SER A 353 6.72 3.49 -14.04
CA SER A 353 5.45 3.32 -13.32
C SER A 353 5.47 4.05 -11.98
N VAL A 354 4.38 4.77 -11.69
CA VAL A 354 4.12 5.37 -10.36
C VAL A 354 3.06 4.56 -9.66
N MET A 355 3.44 3.94 -8.55
CA MET A 355 2.62 2.93 -7.87
C MET A 355 2.46 3.23 -6.38
N PRO A 356 1.31 2.95 -5.75
CA PRO A 356 1.14 3.04 -4.29
C PRO A 356 1.86 1.92 -3.53
N CYS A 357 2.63 1.10 -4.22
CA CYS A 357 3.11 -0.20 -3.80
C CYS A 357 4.63 -0.34 -3.93
N THR A 358 5.30 -0.85 -2.91
CA THR A 358 6.73 -1.15 -2.99
C THR A 358 7.04 -2.51 -3.63
N ALA A 359 6.08 -3.46 -3.60
CA ALA A 359 6.26 -4.76 -4.23
C ALA A 359 6.31 -4.68 -5.77
N LYS A 360 5.81 -3.59 -6.37
CA LYS A 360 5.95 -3.32 -7.81
C LYS A 360 7.41 -3.16 -8.25
N LYS A 361 8.30 -2.72 -7.36
CA LYS A 361 9.76 -2.72 -7.59
C LYS A 361 10.35 -4.14 -7.67
N PHE A 362 9.75 -5.11 -6.99
CA PHE A 362 10.10 -6.52 -7.14
C PHE A 362 9.52 -7.11 -8.43
N GLU A 363 8.28 -6.75 -8.77
CA GLU A 363 7.58 -7.29 -9.94
C GLU A 363 8.30 -7.00 -11.25
N ILE A 364 8.82 -5.78 -11.45
CA ILE A 364 9.56 -5.40 -12.67
C ILE A 364 10.86 -6.20 -12.89
N GLY A 365 11.37 -6.84 -11.86
CA GLY A 365 12.56 -7.69 -11.93
C GLY A 365 12.26 -9.19 -12.11
N ARG A 366 11.04 -9.59 -12.48
CA ARG A 366 10.70 -10.99 -12.80
C ARG A 366 11.16 -11.32 -14.22
N ASP A 367 11.67 -12.52 -14.42
CA ASP A 367 12.31 -12.94 -15.68
C ASP A 367 11.34 -13.01 -16.88
N ASP A 368 10.04 -13.23 -16.63
CA ASP A 368 8.99 -13.41 -17.63
C ASP A 368 8.23 -12.11 -17.99
N GLN A 369 8.71 -10.95 -17.57
CA GLN A 369 8.08 -9.64 -17.81
C GLN A 369 8.81 -8.88 -18.94
N ALA A 370 8.82 -9.45 -20.17
CA ALA A 370 9.59 -8.92 -21.30
C ALA A 370 8.94 -9.28 -22.65
N ALA A 371 7.70 -8.83 -22.90
CA ALA A 371 6.92 -9.17 -24.10
C ALA A 371 7.61 -8.77 -25.42
N ALA A 372 8.35 -7.66 -25.43
CA ALA A 372 9.12 -7.18 -26.59
C ALA A 372 10.60 -7.64 -26.58
N GLY A 373 10.97 -8.62 -25.73
CA GLY A 373 12.38 -9.05 -25.54
C GLY A 373 13.23 -8.06 -24.73
N VAL A 374 12.60 -7.03 -24.15
CA VAL A 374 13.15 -6.08 -23.17
C VAL A 374 12.17 -5.95 -22.00
N PRO A 375 12.59 -5.54 -20.81
CA PRO A 375 11.68 -5.41 -19.66
C PRO A 375 10.43 -4.61 -20.01
N ASP A 376 9.25 -5.10 -19.64
CA ASP A 376 7.98 -4.40 -19.89
C ASP A 376 7.95 -3.05 -19.18
N VAL A 377 8.45 -3.00 -17.94
CA VAL A 377 8.60 -1.78 -17.14
C VAL A 377 10.06 -1.68 -16.64
N ASP A 378 10.70 -0.54 -16.88
CA ASP A 378 12.11 -0.32 -16.52
C ASP A 378 12.29 0.22 -15.12
N ILE A 379 11.43 1.17 -14.70
CA ILE A 379 11.54 1.87 -13.42
C ILE A 379 10.17 1.91 -12.72
N ALA A 380 10.13 1.50 -11.44
CA ALA A 380 8.94 1.66 -10.61
C ALA A 380 9.25 2.56 -9.42
N ILE A 381 8.47 3.64 -9.26
CA ILE A 381 8.55 4.54 -8.11
C ILE A 381 7.24 4.54 -7.33
N THR A 382 7.33 4.94 -6.06
CA THR A 382 6.17 5.06 -5.18
C THR A 382 5.53 6.45 -5.24
N THR A 383 4.32 6.60 -4.70
CA THR A 383 3.66 7.92 -4.52
C THR A 383 4.57 8.90 -3.77
N ARG A 384 5.28 8.43 -2.73
CA ARG A 384 6.24 9.26 -1.97
C ARG A 384 7.45 9.69 -2.79
N GLU A 385 7.98 8.79 -3.64
CA GLU A 385 9.09 9.14 -4.54
C GLU A 385 8.64 10.17 -5.58
N LEU A 386 7.42 10.03 -6.14
CA LEU A 386 6.85 11.04 -7.05
C LEU A 386 6.76 12.41 -6.37
N ALA A 387 6.25 12.47 -5.14
CA ALA A 387 6.16 13.73 -4.40
C ALA A 387 7.54 14.38 -4.19
N ARG A 388 8.58 13.58 -3.89
CA ARG A 388 9.96 14.07 -3.81
C ARG A 388 10.48 14.55 -5.16
N LEU A 389 10.19 13.84 -6.24
CA LEU A 389 10.61 14.20 -7.60
C LEU A 389 9.98 15.54 -8.02
N ILE A 390 8.69 15.73 -7.79
CA ILE A 390 7.96 16.99 -8.05
C ILE A 390 8.65 18.16 -7.32
N ARG A 391 8.94 17.99 -6.01
CA ARG A 391 9.63 19.04 -5.22
C ARG A 391 11.04 19.31 -5.73
N ARG A 392 11.80 18.26 -6.11
CA ARG A 392 13.17 18.38 -6.66
C ARG A 392 13.20 19.12 -8.00
N CYS A 393 12.16 18.96 -8.81
CA CYS A 393 12.02 19.70 -10.07
C CYS A 393 11.51 21.14 -9.88
N GLY A 394 11.31 21.59 -8.64
CA GLY A 394 10.88 22.95 -8.34
C GLY A 394 9.43 23.25 -8.75
N ILE A 395 8.57 22.24 -8.86
CA ILE A 395 7.19 22.37 -9.30
C ILE A 395 6.30 22.71 -8.09
N ASP A 396 5.60 23.84 -8.15
CA ASP A 396 4.53 24.16 -7.19
C ASP A 396 3.26 23.40 -7.58
N PHE A 397 3.08 22.25 -6.95
CA PHE A 397 1.98 21.33 -7.23
C PHE A 397 0.60 21.96 -7.03
N THR A 398 0.47 22.87 -6.05
CA THR A 398 -0.82 23.50 -5.71
C THR A 398 -1.30 24.44 -6.79
N MET A 399 -0.37 25.04 -7.54
CA MET A 399 -0.64 26.01 -8.61
C MET A 399 -0.84 25.39 -9.99
N LEU A 400 -0.67 24.04 -10.10
CA LEU A 400 -0.83 23.37 -11.39
C LEU A 400 -2.29 23.40 -11.88
N PRO A 401 -2.52 23.50 -13.21
CA PRO A 401 -3.84 23.28 -13.81
C PRO A 401 -4.21 21.79 -13.75
N GLU A 402 -5.48 21.50 -13.98
CA GLU A 402 -5.94 20.14 -14.23
C GLU A 402 -5.70 19.79 -15.71
N GLU A 403 -4.99 18.69 -15.99
CA GLU A 403 -4.71 18.19 -17.35
C GLU A 403 -5.14 16.72 -17.44
N GLY A 404 -5.56 16.26 -18.64
CA GLY A 404 -5.90 14.87 -18.87
C GLY A 404 -4.67 14.00 -19.19
N PHE A 405 -4.86 12.70 -19.24
CA PHE A 405 -3.86 11.75 -19.76
C PHE A 405 -3.77 11.79 -21.28
N ASP A 406 -2.71 11.22 -21.84
CA ASP A 406 -2.43 11.22 -23.27
C ASP A 406 -3.10 10.02 -23.99
N ASP A 407 -3.47 10.20 -25.26
CA ASP A 407 -3.93 9.11 -26.12
C ASP A 407 -2.72 8.31 -26.68
N PRO A 408 -2.92 7.02 -27.02
CA PRO A 408 -4.17 6.23 -27.02
C PRO A 408 -4.42 5.40 -25.74
N MET A 409 -3.53 5.46 -24.75
CA MET A 409 -3.55 4.59 -23.57
C MET A 409 -3.94 5.36 -22.29
N GLY A 410 -4.64 6.48 -22.41
CA GLY A 410 -5.08 7.30 -21.28
C GLY A 410 -6.58 7.24 -21.00
N GLU A 411 -7.40 6.71 -21.92
CA GLU A 411 -8.84 6.58 -21.73
C GLU A 411 -9.16 5.33 -20.92
N SER A 412 -9.71 5.51 -19.73
CA SER A 412 -10.06 4.45 -18.80
C SER A 412 -11.51 4.54 -18.33
N THR A 413 -12.04 3.43 -17.82
CA THR A 413 -13.39 3.36 -17.25
C THR A 413 -13.38 3.49 -15.73
N GLY A 414 -14.57 3.68 -15.15
CA GLY A 414 -14.73 3.65 -13.69
C GLY A 414 -14.34 2.30 -13.08
N ALA A 415 -14.51 1.20 -13.83
CA ALA A 415 -14.06 -0.14 -13.38
C ALA A 415 -12.54 -0.20 -13.17
N GLY A 416 -11.74 0.43 -14.03
CA GLY A 416 -10.29 0.51 -13.86
C GLY A 416 -9.89 1.32 -12.63
N VAL A 417 -10.57 2.43 -12.36
CA VAL A 417 -10.29 3.32 -11.21
C VAL A 417 -10.47 2.60 -9.87
N ILE A 418 -11.53 1.82 -9.70
CA ILE A 418 -11.82 1.16 -8.41
C ILE A 418 -10.86 0.03 -8.05
N PHE A 419 -9.98 -0.42 -8.95
CA PHE A 419 -8.91 -1.38 -8.65
C PHE A 419 -8.03 -0.98 -7.45
N GLY A 420 -7.98 0.30 -7.14
CA GLY A 420 -7.22 0.80 -6.01
C GLY A 420 -7.79 0.46 -4.64
N ALA A 421 -9.08 0.14 -4.53
CA ALA A 421 -9.76 -0.26 -3.31
C ALA A 421 -9.92 -1.78 -3.22
N THR A 422 -9.95 -2.34 -2.00
CA THR A 422 -10.24 -3.77 -1.80
C THR A 422 -11.68 -4.09 -2.20
N GLY A 423 -11.85 -5.12 -3.03
CA GLY A 423 -13.12 -5.48 -3.66
C GLY A 423 -13.33 -4.84 -5.03
N GLY A 424 -12.48 -3.87 -5.41
CA GLY A 424 -12.63 -3.15 -6.67
C GLY A 424 -12.33 -3.99 -7.90
N VAL A 425 -11.37 -4.91 -7.84
CA VAL A 425 -11.09 -5.86 -8.94
C VAL A 425 -12.26 -6.84 -9.07
N MET A 426 -12.76 -7.35 -7.93
CA MET A 426 -13.94 -8.23 -7.90
C MET A 426 -15.16 -7.53 -8.50
N GLU A 427 -15.44 -6.30 -8.09
CA GLU A 427 -16.56 -5.53 -8.62
C GLU A 427 -16.41 -5.26 -10.13
N ALA A 428 -15.23 -4.88 -10.59
CA ALA A 428 -14.94 -4.65 -12.01
C ALA A 428 -15.15 -5.94 -12.84
N ALA A 429 -14.69 -7.07 -12.33
CA ALA A 429 -14.87 -8.38 -12.97
C ALA A 429 -16.35 -8.79 -13.00
N LEU A 430 -17.08 -8.59 -11.92
CA LEU A 430 -18.52 -8.88 -11.86
C LEU A 430 -19.32 -8.01 -12.83
N ARG A 431 -19.02 -6.70 -12.93
CA ARG A 431 -19.66 -5.80 -13.89
C ARG A 431 -19.53 -6.31 -15.33
N THR A 432 -18.37 -6.85 -15.69
CA THR A 432 -18.12 -7.39 -17.05
C THR A 432 -18.66 -8.80 -17.21
N ALA A 433 -18.35 -9.73 -16.28
CA ALA A 433 -18.69 -11.14 -16.42
C ALA A 433 -20.21 -11.37 -16.43
N VAL A 434 -20.98 -10.65 -15.61
CA VAL A 434 -22.43 -10.79 -15.56
C VAL A 434 -23.06 -10.39 -16.89
N GLU A 435 -22.68 -9.24 -17.47
CA GLU A 435 -23.22 -8.79 -18.75
C GLU A 435 -22.81 -9.69 -19.94
N VAL A 436 -21.56 -10.14 -19.96
CA VAL A 436 -21.08 -11.06 -20.99
C VAL A 436 -21.79 -12.41 -20.94
N LEU A 437 -22.13 -12.91 -19.74
CA LEU A 437 -22.81 -14.19 -19.57
C LEU A 437 -24.32 -14.12 -19.81
N THR A 438 -24.96 -13.05 -19.36
CA THR A 438 -26.43 -12.91 -19.45
C THR A 438 -26.88 -12.28 -20.76
N GLY A 439 -26.03 -11.46 -21.38
CA GLY A 439 -26.41 -10.60 -22.52
C GLY A 439 -27.35 -9.47 -22.13
N GLU A 440 -27.56 -9.25 -20.82
CA GLU A 440 -28.45 -8.22 -20.29
C GLU A 440 -27.67 -7.13 -19.57
N GLU A 441 -28.06 -5.88 -19.74
CA GLU A 441 -27.44 -4.73 -19.10
C GLU A 441 -27.73 -4.73 -17.59
N LEU A 442 -26.70 -4.50 -16.76
CA LEU A 442 -26.84 -4.39 -15.32
C LEU A 442 -27.63 -3.13 -14.92
N GLY A 443 -28.71 -3.32 -14.20
CA GLY A 443 -29.52 -2.23 -13.66
C GLY A 443 -28.86 -1.47 -12.51
N LYS A 444 -27.94 -2.12 -11.76
CA LYS A 444 -27.11 -1.54 -10.69
C LYS A 444 -25.67 -2.03 -10.85
N LEU A 445 -24.71 -1.10 -10.82
CA LEU A 445 -23.29 -1.40 -11.02
C LEU A 445 -22.53 -1.63 -9.72
N GLU A 446 -23.06 -1.17 -8.59
CA GLU A 446 -22.42 -1.27 -7.28
C GLU A 446 -22.72 -2.64 -6.64
N PHE A 447 -21.65 -3.41 -6.42
CA PHE A 447 -21.68 -4.67 -5.67
C PHE A 447 -21.26 -4.40 -4.21
N GLU A 448 -22.19 -3.87 -3.41
CA GLU A 448 -21.91 -3.37 -2.05
C GLU A 448 -21.31 -4.42 -1.12
N ASP A 449 -21.68 -5.71 -1.29
CA ASP A 449 -21.20 -6.81 -0.44
C ASP A 449 -19.67 -7.04 -0.56
N VAL A 450 -19.06 -6.60 -1.67
CA VAL A 450 -17.60 -6.71 -1.88
C VAL A 450 -16.87 -5.39 -1.62
N ARG A 451 -17.58 -4.27 -1.39
CA ARG A 451 -17.01 -2.98 -0.98
C ARG A 451 -16.68 -2.94 0.51
N GLY A 452 -15.98 -1.89 0.94
CA GLY A 452 -15.61 -1.66 2.35
C GLY A 452 -14.19 -2.10 2.66
N THR A 453 -13.71 -1.77 3.87
CA THR A 453 -12.33 -2.00 4.32
C THR A 453 -12.16 -3.25 5.19
N GLU A 454 -13.19 -4.05 5.34
CA GLU A 454 -13.16 -5.33 6.06
C GLU A 454 -12.11 -6.27 5.49
N GLY A 455 -11.47 -7.04 6.36
CA GLY A 455 -10.33 -7.88 6.00
C GLY A 455 -10.70 -9.05 5.08
N ILE A 456 -11.86 -9.68 5.31
CA ILE A 456 -12.43 -10.75 4.47
C ILE A 456 -13.90 -10.40 4.22
N LYS A 457 -14.33 -10.51 2.97
CA LYS A 457 -15.72 -10.34 2.53
C LYS A 457 -16.08 -11.50 1.63
N GLU A 458 -17.31 -12.00 1.76
CA GLU A 458 -17.82 -13.15 1.02
C GLU A 458 -19.21 -12.81 0.47
N ALA A 459 -19.48 -13.18 -0.77
CA ALA A 459 -20.76 -12.94 -1.42
C ALA A 459 -21.12 -14.08 -2.38
N SER A 460 -22.42 -14.24 -2.65
CA SER A 460 -22.96 -15.18 -3.63
C SER A 460 -23.90 -14.45 -4.56
N TYR A 461 -23.72 -14.62 -5.86
CA TYR A 461 -24.50 -13.96 -6.89
C TYR A 461 -25.13 -14.99 -7.82
N GLN A 462 -26.38 -14.77 -8.23
CA GLN A 462 -27.03 -15.56 -9.27
C GLN A 462 -26.69 -14.97 -10.65
N VAL A 463 -25.93 -15.71 -11.44
CA VAL A 463 -25.46 -15.28 -12.76
C VAL A 463 -25.80 -16.34 -13.80
N ALA A 464 -26.63 -16.01 -14.79
CA ALA A 464 -27.05 -16.93 -15.87
C ALA A 464 -27.58 -18.30 -15.34
N GLY A 465 -28.28 -18.29 -14.20
CA GLY A 465 -28.83 -19.49 -13.59
C GLY A 465 -27.84 -20.32 -12.75
N MET A 466 -26.63 -19.85 -12.56
CA MET A 466 -25.61 -20.44 -11.67
C MET A 466 -25.42 -19.59 -10.43
N GLU A 467 -25.16 -20.22 -9.29
CA GLU A 467 -24.71 -19.54 -8.08
C GLU A 467 -23.19 -19.39 -8.13
N VAL A 468 -22.73 -18.14 -8.19
CA VAL A 468 -21.30 -17.78 -8.23
C VAL A 468 -20.87 -17.26 -6.87
N ASN A 469 -20.06 -18.05 -6.16
CA ASN A 469 -19.51 -17.72 -4.85
C ASN A 469 -18.17 -17.00 -5.02
N VAL A 470 -18.02 -15.85 -4.39
CA VAL A 470 -16.83 -15.02 -4.47
C VAL A 470 -16.33 -14.63 -3.09
N ALA A 471 -15.02 -14.35 -2.99
CA ALA A 471 -14.44 -13.83 -1.76
C ALA A 471 -13.38 -12.75 -2.06
N VAL A 472 -13.23 -11.82 -1.12
CA VAL A 472 -12.23 -10.76 -1.16
C VAL A 472 -11.43 -10.81 0.13
N ALA A 473 -10.10 -10.83 0.04
CA ALA A 473 -9.22 -10.70 1.20
C ALA A 473 -8.24 -9.55 1.03
N SER A 474 -8.11 -8.72 2.05
CA SER A 474 -7.12 -7.63 2.09
C SER A 474 -6.19 -7.75 3.31
N GLY A 475 -4.87 -7.66 3.05
CA GLY A 475 -3.82 -8.06 3.99
C GLY A 475 -3.54 -9.57 3.94
N LEU A 476 -2.26 -9.93 4.00
CA LEU A 476 -1.83 -11.32 3.77
C LEU A 476 -2.19 -12.28 4.92
N GLY A 477 -2.37 -11.78 6.15
CA GLY A 477 -2.90 -12.57 7.25
C GLY A 477 -4.34 -13.04 6.97
N ASN A 478 -5.18 -12.15 6.43
CA ASN A 478 -6.55 -12.48 6.01
C ASN A 478 -6.55 -13.42 4.80
N ALA A 479 -5.65 -13.18 3.84
CA ALA A 479 -5.46 -14.09 2.70
C ALA A 479 -5.11 -15.50 3.18
N ARG A 480 -4.22 -15.65 4.16
CA ARG A 480 -3.90 -16.95 4.77
C ARG A 480 -5.13 -17.63 5.32
N THR A 481 -5.91 -16.94 6.14
CA THR A 481 -7.13 -17.47 6.75
C THR A 481 -8.11 -17.98 5.70
N LEU A 482 -8.33 -17.18 4.64
CA LEU A 482 -9.24 -17.56 3.54
C LEU A 482 -8.73 -18.80 2.79
N LEU A 483 -7.44 -18.84 2.45
CA LEU A 483 -6.85 -19.94 1.69
C LEU A 483 -6.78 -21.24 2.49
N GLU A 484 -6.56 -21.18 3.80
CA GLU A 484 -6.61 -22.35 4.69
C GLU A 484 -8.02 -22.97 4.72
N ARG A 485 -9.09 -22.15 4.72
CA ARG A 485 -10.48 -22.59 4.60
C ARG A 485 -10.77 -23.24 3.24
N VAL A 486 -10.23 -22.70 2.16
CA VAL A 486 -10.33 -23.30 0.81
C VAL A 486 -9.60 -24.65 0.78
N LYS A 487 -8.37 -24.73 1.30
CA LYS A 487 -7.59 -25.99 1.33
C LYS A 487 -8.20 -27.08 2.20
N SER A 488 -8.85 -26.70 3.29
CA SER A 488 -9.56 -27.67 4.16
C SER A 488 -10.89 -28.16 3.58
N GLY A 489 -11.38 -27.53 2.51
CA GLY A 489 -12.70 -27.80 1.94
C GLY A 489 -13.88 -27.20 2.74
N GLU A 490 -13.59 -26.33 3.72
CA GLU A 490 -14.60 -25.61 4.50
C GLU A 490 -15.34 -24.56 3.65
N ALA A 491 -14.63 -23.96 2.68
CA ALA A 491 -15.17 -22.94 1.79
C ALA A 491 -14.87 -23.27 0.32
N ASN A 492 -15.82 -22.95 -0.55
CA ASN A 492 -15.70 -23.17 -1.99
C ASN A 492 -16.12 -21.92 -2.77
N TYR A 493 -15.21 -21.36 -3.54
CA TYR A 493 -15.42 -20.16 -4.33
C TYR A 493 -15.09 -20.40 -5.80
N HIS A 494 -15.67 -19.58 -6.67
CA HIS A 494 -15.34 -19.54 -8.08
C HIS A 494 -14.22 -18.50 -8.36
N PHE A 495 -14.29 -17.35 -7.67
CA PHE A 495 -13.34 -16.27 -7.85
C PHE A 495 -12.96 -15.64 -6.51
N ILE A 496 -11.66 -15.36 -6.33
CA ILE A 496 -11.13 -14.74 -5.11
C ILE A 496 -10.26 -13.55 -5.50
N GLU A 497 -10.54 -12.37 -4.93
CA GLU A 497 -9.63 -11.23 -4.96
C GLU A 497 -8.71 -11.26 -3.73
N ILE A 498 -7.40 -11.12 -3.94
CA ILE A 498 -6.44 -10.92 -2.84
C ILE A 498 -5.61 -9.65 -3.05
N MET A 499 -5.78 -8.70 -2.14
CA MET A 499 -4.95 -7.52 -2.01
C MET A 499 -3.91 -7.71 -0.90
N GLY A 500 -2.61 -7.55 -1.21
CA GLY A 500 -1.53 -7.73 -0.23
C GLY A 500 -1.53 -6.69 0.91
N CYS A 501 -2.17 -5.54 0.71
CA CYS A 501 -2.25 -4.46 1.69
C CYS A 501 -3.66 -4.39 2.31
N PRO A 502 -3.79 -4.17 3.65
CA PRO A 502 -5.09 -3.96 4.28
C PRO A 502 -5.85 -2.77 3.67
N GLY A 503 -7.11 -2.98 3.26
CA GLY A 503 -7.93 -1.96 2.61
C GLY A 503 -7.63 -1.73 1.11
N GLY A 504 -6.65 -2.44 0.53
CA GLY A 504 -6.27 -2.31 -0.88
C GLY A 504 -5.08 -1.39 -1.15
N CYS A 505 -4.88 -1.05 -2.42
CA CYS A 505 -3.75 -0.22 -2.88
C CYS A 505 -3.79 1.22 -2.35
N VAL A 506 -4.96 1.74 -1.98
CA VAL A 506 -5.13 3.05 -1.32
C VAL A 506 -4.35 3.15 0.01
N ASN A 507 -4.06 2.01 0.65
CA ASN A 507 -3.24 1.89 1.86
C ASN A 507 -1.93 1.12 1.58
N GLY A 508 -1.44 1.19 0.35
CA GLY A 508 -0.24 0.53 -0.10
C GLY A 508 1.03 1.02 0.60
N GLY A 509 2.05 0.16 0.66
CA GLY A 509 3.33 0.46 1.33
C GLY A 509 4.11 1.63 0.73
N GLY A 510 3.73 2.12 -0.46
CA GLY A 510 4.30 3.29 -1.15
C GLY A 510 3.49 4.59 -1.01
N GLN A 511 2.31 4.55 -0.38
CA GLN A 511 1.45 5.71 -0.15
C GLN A 511 2.04 6.68 0.89
N PRO A 512 1.57 7.95 0.94
CA PRO A 512 1.96 8.91 1.96
C PRO A 512 1.85 8.34 3.38
N GLN A 513 2.84 8.67 4.20
CA GLN A 513 2.90 8.17 5.56
C GLN A 513 1.96 8.97 6.47
N VAL A 514 1.09 8.26 7.15
CA VAL A 514 0.15 8.82 8.13
C VAL A 514 0.67 8.54 9.53
N SER A 515 0.76 9.59 10.36
CA SER A 515 1.20 9.46 11.75
C SER A 515 0.28 8.52 12.55
N ALA A 516 0.82 7.88 13.60
CA ALA A 516 0.02 7.00 14.44
C ALA A 516 -1.13 7.74 15.14
N ASP A 517 -0.95 9.00 15.49
CA ASP A 517 -2.01 9.82 16.10
C ASP A 517 -3.26 9.91 15.21
N VAL A 518 -3.08 9.92 13.89
CA VAL A 518 -4.19 9.91 12.92
C VAL A 518 -4.63 8.47 12.62
N ARG A 519 -3.70 7.59 12.25
CA ARG A 519 -3.97 6.21 11.84
C ARG A 519 -4.75 5.39 12.87
N ASN A 520 -4.50 5.60 14.16
CA ASN A 520 -5.15 4.85 15.24
C ASN A 520 -6.65 5.16 15.41
N PHE A 521 -7.12 6.29 14.86
CA PHE A 521 -8.48 6.80 15.10
C PHE A 521 -9.21 7.22 13.80
N THR A 522 -8.60 6.96 12.64
CA THR A 522 -9.14 7.35 11.33
C THR A 522 -9.05 6.17 10.37
N ASP A 523 -10.13 5.90 9.68
CA ASP A 523 -10.14 4.92 8.57
C ASP A 523 -9.50 5.54 7.32
N VAL A 524 -8.16 5.51 7.30
CA VAL A 524 -7.34 6.05 6.20
C VAL A 524 -7.66 5.38 4.87
N ALA A 525 -7.84 4.05 4.88
CA ALA A 525 -8.13 3.29 3.67
C ALA A 525 -9.51 3.64 3.10
N GLY A 526 -10.52 3.71 3.97
CA GLY A 526 -11.88 4.07 3.56
C GLY A 526 -11.96 5.48 2.99
N ILE A 527 -11.32 6.46 3.62
CA ILE A 527 -11.32 7.85 3.13
C ILE A 527 -10.68 7.94 1.74
N ARG A 528 -9.54 7.29 1.51
CA ARG A 528 -8.88 7.28 0.20
C ARG A 528 -9.67 6.47 -0.84
N ALA A 529 -10.30 5.37 -0.45
CA ALA A 529 -11.16 4.57 -1.34
C ALA A 529 -12.37 5.36 -1.83
N GLN A 530 -12.97 6.19 -0.98
CA GLN A 530 -14.08 7.07 -1.38
C GLN A 530 -13.71 8.04 -2.50
N ALA A 531 -12.43 8.45 -2.61
CA ALA A 531 -12.00 9.25 -3.76
C ALA A 531 -12.13 8.47 -5.08
N LEU A 532 -11.75 7.19 -5.07
CA LEU A 532 -11.83 6.33 -6.25
C LEU A 532 -13.29 6.02 -6.63
N TYR A 533 -14.14 5.75 -5.64
CA TYR A 533 -15.57 5.54 -5.90
C TYR A 533 -16.24 6.78 -6.48
N ARG A 534 -15.94 7.98 -5.97
CA ARG A 534 -16.43 9.24 -6.56
C ARG A 534 -15.92 9.46 -7.98
N ASN A 535 -14.67 9.09 -8.27
CA ASN A 535 -14.13 9.18 -9.63
C ASN A 535 -14.86 8.20 -10.56
N ASP A 536 -15.07 6.93 -10.14
CA ASP A 536 -15.87 5.95 -10.89
C ASP A 536 -17.29 6.47 -11.18
N GLU A 537 -17.99 7.00 -10.18
CA GLU A 537 -19.34 7.56 -10.34
C GLU A 537 -19.38 8.71 -11.35
N GLY A 538 -18.32 9.50 -11.44
CA GLY A 538 -18.17 10.62 -12.39
C GLY A 538 -17.80 10.21 -13.83
N LYS A 539 -17.33 8.97 -14.04
CA LYS A 539 -16.94 8.49 -15.38
C LYS A 539 -18.17 8.22 -16.26
N LYS A 540 -18.07 8.54 -17.54
CA LYS A 540 -19.11 8.23 -18.54
C LYS A 540 -19.22 6.74 -18.82
N ILE A 541 -18.09 6.05 -18.81
CA ILE A 541 -17.97 4.60 -19.02
C ILE A 541 -17.51 3.99 -17.72
N ARG A 542 -18.25 3.03 -17.20
CA ARG A 542 -17.99 2.43 -15.88
C ARG A 542 -17.72 0.92 -15.94
N LYS A 543 -17.67 0.34 -17.14
CA LYS A 543 -17.46 -1.08 -17.38
C LYS A 543 -16.29 -1.29 -18.32
N SER A 544 -15.39 -2.20 -18.01
CA SER A 544 -14.16 -2.43 -18.77
C SER A 544 -14.41 -2.86 -20.21
N HIS A 545 -15.39 -3.73 -20.44
CA HIS A 545 -15.75 -4.23 -21.78
C HIS A 545 -16.39 -3.15 -22.69
N GLU A 546 -16.77 -2.00 -22.14
CA GLU A 546 -17.28 -0.86 -22.92
C GLU A 546 -16.17 0.10 -23.34
N ASN A 547 -14.94 0.00 -22.80
CA ASN A 547 -13.83 0.89 -23.13
C ASN A 547 -13.51 0.84 -24.63
N PRO A 548 -13.69 1.95 -25.39
CA PRO A 548 -13.46 1.97 -26.82
C PRO A 548 -11.99 1.79 -27.19
N ALA A 549 -11.06 2.26 -26.35
CA ALA A 549 -9.62 2.10 -26.57
C ALA A 549 -9.19 0.62 -26.43
N ILE A 550 -9.80 -0.12 -25.51
CA ILE A 550 -9.55 -1.55 -25.34
C ILE A 550 -10.15 -2.35 -26.51
N LYS A 551 -11.38 -2.06 -26.91
CA LYS A 551 -11.99 -2.68 -28.11
C LYS A 551 -11.09 -2.50 -29.34
N LYS A 552 -10.62 -1.28 -29.57
CA LYS A 552 -9.71 -0.97 -30.67
C LYS A 552 -8.38 -1.73 -30.59
N LEU A 553 -7.82 -1.89 -29.37
CA LEU A 553 -6.61 -2.69 -29.16
C LEU A 553 -6.80 -4.14 -29.62
N TYR A 554 -7.93 -4.76 -29.26
CA TYR A 554 -8.22 -6.12 -29.72
C TYR A 554 -8.41 -6.20 -31.23
N GLU A 555 -9.18 -5.27 -31.81
CA GLU A 555 -9.41 -5.23 -33.26
C GLU A 555 -8.12 -5.02 -34.08
N GLU A 556 -7.24 -4.13 -33.63
CA GLU A 556 -6.02 -3.76 -34.38
C GLU A 556 -4.83 -4.68 -34.10
N TYR A 557 -4.74 -5.29 -32.89
CA TYR A 557 -3.50 -5.90 -32.45
C TYR A 557 -3.64 -7.29 -31.79
N LEU A 558 -4.48 -7.43 -30.78
CA LEU A 558 -4.57 -8.66 -29.97
C LEU A 558 -5.51 -9.73 -30.55
N GLY A 559 -6.48 -9.34 -31.39
CA GLY A 559 -7.53 -10.22 -31.90
C GLY A 559 -8.74 -10.28 -30.95
N GLU A 560 -8.78 -11.27 -30.09
CA GLU A 560 -9.84 -11.43 -29.08
C GLU A 560 -9.25 -11.75 -27.71
N PRO A 561 -9.99 -11.52 -26.60
CA PRO A 561 -9.54 -11.90 -25.27
C PRO A 561 -9.21 -13.40 -25.19
N GLY A 562 -8.06 -13.74 -24.56
CA GLY A 562 -7.56 -15.10 -24.51
C GLY A 562 -6.97 -15.64 -25.83
N SER A 563 -6.78 -14.80 -26.85
CA SER A 563 -6.11 -15.20 -28.12
C SER A 563 -4.65 -15.61 -27.86
N HIS A 564 -4.05 -16.32 -28.82
CA HIS A 564 -2.64 -16.72 -28.75
C HIS A 564 -1.71 -15.51 -28.54
N LYS A 565 -1.96 -14.40 -29.26
CA LYS A 565 -1.17 -13.17 -29.11
C LYS A 565 -1.37 -12.49 -27.76
N ALA A 566 -2.60 -12.51 -27.21
CA ALA A 566 -2.87 -12.04 -25.85
C ALA A 566 -2.10 -12.88 -24.83
N HIS A 567 -2.10 -14.20 -24.96
CA HIS A 567 -1.32 -15.09 -24.08
C HIS A 567 0.19 -14.84 -24.15
N GLU A 568 0.76 -14.64 -25.32
CA GLU A 568 2.19 -14.36 -25.46
C GLU A 568 2.62 -13.02 -24.84
N THR A 569 1.74 -12.02 -24.84
CA THR A 569 2.08 -10.65 -24.41
C THR A 569 1.61 -10.29 -23.01
N LEU A 570 0.42 -10.76 -22.61
CA LEU A 570 -0.29 -10.31 -21.40
C LEU A 570 -0.31 -11.33 -20.26
N HIS A 571 0.17 -12.55 -20.49
CA HIS A 571 0.16 -13.59 -19.47
C HIS A 571 1.55 -13.87 -18.90
N THR A 572 1.61 -14.51 -17.74
CA THR A 572 2.80 -14.78 -16.95
C THR A 572 2.73 -16.16 -16.31
N SER A 573 3.83 -16.58 -15.71
CA SER A 573 3.93 -17.84 -14.97
C SER A 573 4.41 -17.60 -13.53
N TYR A 574 4.26 -18.61 -12.68
CA TYR A 574 4.60 -18.52 -11.27
C TYR A 574 5.62 -19.59 -10.88
N VAL A 575 6.47 -19.29 -9.90
CA VAL A 575 7.54 -20.17 -9.45
C VAL A 575 7.35 -20.53 -7.98
N LYS A 576 7.70 -21.76 -7.62
CA LYS A 576 7.73 -22.17 -6.22
C LYS A 576 8.99 -21.60 -5.56
N ARG A 577 8.83 -20.85 -4.47
CA ARG A 577 9.95 -20.28 -3.70
C ARG A 577 10.10 -21.01 -2.37
N LYS A 578 11.33 -21.10 -1.89
CA LYS A 578 11.61 -21.64 -0.55
C LYS A 578 11.24 -20.60 0.51
N VAL A 579 10.78 -21.05 1.66
CA VAL A 579 10.66 -20.24 2.87
C VAL A 579 12.04 -20.21 3.54
N ASN A 580 12.64 -19.00 3.68
CA ASN A 580 13.98 -18.79 4.24
C ASN A 580 13.92 -17.95 5.51
#